data_d01f9703b1609c6a3f5878d8247f4b6a
#
_entry.id   d01f9703b1609c6a3f5878d8247f4b6a
#
_cell.length_a   1.000
_cell.length_b   1.000
_cell.length_c   1.000
_cell.angle_alpha   90.00
_cell.angle_beta   90.00
_cell.angle_gamma   90.00
#
_symmetry.space_group_name_H-M   'P 1'
#
loop_
_entity.id
_entity.type
_entity.pdbx_description
1 polymer ?
#
loop_
_entity_poly.entity_id
_entity_poly.type
_entity_poly.pdbx_seq_one_letter_code
_entity_poly.pdbx_strand_id
1 'polypeptide(L)'
;MSKELFTSQDLDACKGSGLAPILMRQDEIINLKMAVHLTGRSEKTIRQWCKEFGIGVQSAPGGPLEISAPALEMVRHGDFTALERLRDGKRDHPRVKRFFDHLGLNSA
;
A
#
# COMPACT_ATOMS: atom_id res chain seq x y z
N MET A 1 -16.87 -11.25 -19.61
CA MET A 1 -16.78 -11.49 -19.15
C MET A 1 -16.63 -11.74 -18.41
N SER A 2 -16.45 -11.57 -18.57
CA SER A 2 -16.29 -11.76 -17.88
C SER A 2 -16.04 -11.78 -17.13
N LYS A 3 -15.87 -11.51 -17.26
CA LYS A 3 -15.63 -11.50 -16.59
C LYS A 3 -15.49 -11.80 -15.79
N GLU A 4 -15.37 -11.65 -15.84
CA GLU A 4 -15.26 -11.92 -15.05
C GLU A 4 -14.96 -12.38 -14.30
N LEU A 5 -14.73 -12.38 -14.70
CA LEU A 5 -14.43 -12.84 -13.98
C LEU A 5 -14.10 -13.06 -13.06
N PHE A 6 -13.84 -12.99 -13.05
CA PHE A 6 -13.52 -13.18 -12.07
C PHE A 6 -13.24 -13.03 -11.21
N THR A 7 -13.19 -12.87 -11.33
CA THR A 7 -12.98 -12.69 -10.47
C THR A 7 -12.73 -12.57 -9.51
N SER A 8 -12.60 -12.38 -9.50
CA SER A 8 -12.35 -12.27 -8.63
C SER A 8 -12.45 -12.07 -7.69
N GLN A 9 -12.49 -11.87 -7.82
CA GLN A 9 -12.69 -11.67 -6.90
C GLN A 9 -12.59 -11.90 -5.83
N ASP A 10 -12.63 -11.69 -5.73
CA ASP A 10 -12.66 -12.11 -4.69
C ASP A 10 -11.97 -12.43 -4.02
N LEU A 11 -12.05 -12.27 -4.17
CA LEU A 11 -11.07 -12.92 -3.84
C LEU A 11 -10.24 -12.47 -2.85
N ASP A 12 -9.68 -11.58 -2.76
CA ASP A 12 -8.76 -11.30 -1.85
C ASP A 12 -9.14 -10.12 -1.02
N ALA A 13 -8.92 -10.24 0.28
CA ALA A 13 -9.36 -9.29 1.27
C ALA A 13 -8.80 -7.90 1.04
N CYS A 14 -7.56 -7.82 0.62
CA CYS A 14 -6.92 -6.53 0.40
C CYS A 14 -7.41 -5.85 -0.87
N LYS A 15 -8.13 -6.56 -1.70
CA LYS A 15 -8.71 -6.01 -2.89
C LYS A 15 -10.19 -5.72 -2.75
N GLY A 16 -10.73 -5.87 -1.55
CA GLY A 16 -12.13 -5.67 -1.31
C GLY A 16 -12.63 -4.27 -1.64
N SER A 17 -11.74 -3.30 -1.66
CA SER A 17 -12.07 -1.92 -1.98
C SER A 17 -12.24 -1.65 -3.47
N GLY A 18 -11.80 -2.56 -4.33
CA GLY A 18 -11.82 -2.35 -5.78
C GLY A 18 -10.73 -1.43 -6.29
N LEU A 19 -9.81 -1.05 -5.44
CA LEU A 19 -8.72 -0.16 -5.83
C LEU A 19 -7.66 -0.93 -6.63
N ALA A 20 -7.03 -0.25 -7.58
CA ALA A 20 -5.90 -0.81 -8.27
C ALA A 20 -4.74 -1.00 -7.29
N PRO A 21 -3.94 -2.05 -7.46
CA PRO A 21 -2.82 -2.27 -6.55
C PRO A 21 -1.74 -1.22 -6.75
N ILE A 22 -1.07 -0.88 -5.65
CA ILE A 22 0.10 -0.02 -5.70
C ILE A 22 1.30 -0.92 -6.01
N LEU A 23 2.00 -0.62 -7.11
CA LEU A 23 3.18 -1.39 -7.48
C LEU A 23 4.33 -1.02 -6.57
N MET A 24 4.96 -2.02 -5.98
CA MET A 24 6.01 -1.83 -4.98
C MET A 24 7.32 -2.43 -5.46
N ARG A 25 8.41 -1.70 -5.23
CA ARG A 25 9.73 -2.27 -5.39
C ARG A 25 10.15 -2.94 -4.10
N GLN A 26 11.09 -3.85 -4.20
CA GLN A 26 11.52 -4.65 -3.06
C GLN A 26 11.98 -3.79 -1.87
N ASP A 27 12.68 -2.69 -2.15
CA ASP A 27 13.19 -1.81 -1.09
C ASP A 27 12.11 -0.95 -0.46
N GLU A 28 10.90 -0.93 -1.01
CA GLU A 28 9.75 -0.18 -0.48
C GLU A 28 8.84 -1.03 0.38
N ILE A 29 9.06 -2.34 0.37
CA ILE A 29 8.18 -3.28 1.06
C ILE A 29 8.63 -3.45 2.49
N ILE A 30 7.69 -3.32 3.44
CA ILE A 30 7.93 -3.59 4.85
C ILE A 30 6.90 -4.59 5.34
N ASN A 31 7.24 -5.30 6.41
CA ASN A 31 6.31 -6.24 7.02
C ASN A 31 5.45 -5.52 8.05
N LEU A 32 4.48 -6.24 8.60
CA LEU A 32 3.54 -5.69 9.57
C LEU A 32 4.26 -5.17 10.82
N LYS A 33 5.24 -5.92 11.30
CA LYS A 33 5.99 -5.52 12.50
C LYS A 33 6.71 -4.19 12.30
N MET A 34 7.35 -4.03 11.14
CA MET A 34 8.04 -2.80 10.80
C MET A 34 7.04 -1.65 10.64
N ALA A 35 5.87 -1.93 10.05
CA ALA A 35 4.83 -0.91 9.89
C ALA A 35 4.36 -0.39 11.24
N VAL A 36 4.17 -1.27 12.21
CA VAL A 36 3.80 -0.90 13.57
C VAL A 36 4.91 -0.03 14.18
N HIS A 37 6.15 -0.46 14.02
CA HIS A 37 7.29 0.28 14.56
C HIS A 37 7.40 1.68 13.93
N LEU A 38 7.24 1.76 12.64
CA LEU A 38 7.38 3.01 11.89
C LEU A 38 6.31 4.03 12.24
N THR A 39 5.07 3.57 12.43
CA THR A 39 3.93 4.46 12.62
C THR A 39 3.47 4.60 14.06
N GLY A 40 3.82 3.66 14.91
CA GLY A 40 3.29 3.61 16.26
C GLY A 40 1.83 3.20 16.34
N ARG A 41 1.27 2.70 15.23
CA ARG A 41 -0.11 2.23 15.20
C ARG A 41 -0.17 0.74 15.50
N SER A 42 -1.32 0.26 15.97
CA SER A 42 -1.50 -1.15 16.27
C SER A 42 -1.56 -1.98 14.99
N GLU A 43 -1.31 -3.29 15.13
CA GLU A 43 -1.44 -4.21 14.01
C GLU A 43 -2.84 -4.17 13.40
N LYS A 44 -3.85 -4.07 14.26
CA LYS A 44 -5.23 -4.02 13.81
C LYS A 44 -5.47 -2.81 12.90
N THR A 45 -4.95 -1.65 13.31
CA THR A 45 -5.08 -0.42 12.51
C THR A 45 -4.36 -0.57 11.17
N ILE A 46 -3.14 -1.10 11.19
CA ILE A 46 -2.37 -1.28 9.96
C ILE A 46 -3.09 -2.23 9.00
N ARG A 47 -3.61 -3.36 9.51
CA ARG A 47 -4.35 -4.30 8.67
C ARG A 47 -5.60 -3.66 8.09
N GLN A 48 -6.28 -2.84 8.87
CA GLN A 48 -7.47 -2.13 8.41
C GLN A 48 -7.11 -1.14 7.29
N TRP A 49 -6.01 -0.40 7.45
CA TRP A 49 -5.54 0.51 6.42
C TRP A 49 -5.17 -0.22 5.12
N CYS A 50 -4.55 -1.39 5.24
CA CYS A 50 -4.22 -2.19 4.06
C CYS A 50 -5.48 -2.58 3.30
N LYS A 51 -6.52 -2.97 4.02
CA LYS A 51 -7.78 -3.35 3.41
C LYS A 51 -8.52 -2.14 2.85
N GLU A 52 -8.56 -1.07 3.60
CA GLU A 52 -9.35 0.11 3.25
C GLU A 52 -8.72 0.94 2.14
N PHE A 53 -7.40 1.09 2.18
CA PHE A 53 -6.71 1.98 1.25
C PHE A 53 -5.84 1.23 0.24
N GLY A 54 -5.78 -0.08 0.32
CA GLY A 54 -5.02 -0.88 -0.64
C GLY A 54 -3.52 -0.66 -0.59
N ILE A 55 -2.97 -0.41 0.60
CA ILE A 55 -1.55 -0.10 0.75
C ILE A 55 -0.70 -1.34 1.06
N GLY A 56 -1.33 -2.49 1.18
CA GLY A 56 -0.62 -3.73 1.45
C GLY A 56 -1.25 -4.90 0.71
N VAL A 57 -0.46 -5.94 0.46
CA VAL A 57 -0.87 -7.11 -0.29
C VAL A 57 -0.44 -8.36 0.47
N GLN A 58 -1.33 -9.34 0.51
CA GLN A 58 -1.00 -10.68 0.99
C GLN A 58 -1.21 -11.61 -0.19
N SER A 59 -0.11 -12.11 -0.77
CA SER A 59 -0.19 -12.84 -2.03
C SER A 59 -0.70 -14.26 -1.88
N ALA A 60 -0.70 -14.79 -0.66
CA ALA A 60 -1.20 -16.14 -0.39
C ALA A 60 -1.87 -16.16 0.98
N PRO A 61 -2.91 -16.99 1.17
CA PRO A 61 -3.52 -17.15 2.49
C PRO A 61 -2.48 -17.58 3.52
N GLY A 62 -2.43 -16.88 4.65
CA GLY A 62 -1.46 -17.17 5.69
C GLY A 62 -0.06 -16.70 5.37
N GLY A 63 0.19 -16.14 4.19
CA GLY A 63 1.49 -15.61 3.83
C GLY A 63 1.75 -14.25 4.45
N PRO A 64 2.97 -13.73 4.29
CA PRO A 64 3.32 -12.42 4.86
C PRO A 64 2.57 -11.30 4.17
N LEU A 65 2.22 -10.30 4.95
CA LEU A 65 1.63 -9.06 4.43
C LEU A 65 2.78 -8.17 3.97
N GLU A 66 2.71 -7.72 2.72
CA GLU A 66 3.69 -6.82 2.14
C GLU A 66 3.08 -5.44 2.03
N ILE A 67 3.69 -4.46 2.69
CA ILE A 67 3.13 -3.12 2.81
C ILE A 67 4.06 -2.12 2.15
N SER A 68 3.49 -1.20 1.36
CA SER A 68 4.25 -0.11 0.77
C SER A 68 4.56 0.92 1.86
N ALA A 69 5.83 1.11 2.18
CA ALA A 69 6.23 2.08 3.20
C ALA A 69 5.82 3.50 2.82
N PRO A 70 6.05 3.97 1.57
CA PRO A 70 5.59 5.31 1.20
C PRO A 70 4.09 5.48 1.31
N ALA A 71 3.32 4.48 0.85
CA ALA A 71 1.85 4.55 0.92
C ALA A 71 1.37 4.59 2.37
N LEU A 72 2.01 3.82 3.23
CA LEU A 72 1.70 3.80 4.66
C LEU A 72 1.88 5.20 5.26
N GLU A 73 2.98 5.87 4.94
CA GLU A 73 3.24 7.21 5.44
C GLU A 73 2.25 8.24 4.86
N MET A 74 1.84 8.06 3.62
CA MET A 74 0.81 8.93 3.02
C MET A 74 -0.49 8.84 3.78
N VAL A 75 -0.93 7.62 4.12
CA VAL A 75 -2.14 7.41 4.90
C VAL A 75 -1.98 8.00 6.30
N ARG A 76 -0.84 7.74 6.92
CA ARG A 76 -0.56 8.21 8.28
C ARG A 76 -0.62 9.73 8.37
N HIS A 77 -0.16 10.42 7.33
CA HIS A 77 -0.18 11.89 7.29
C HIS A 77 -1.43 12.47 6.63
N GLY A 78 -2.33 11.62 6.16
CA GLY A 78 -3.58 12.06 5.58
C GLY A 78 -3.45 12.62 4.17
N ASP A 79 -2.36 12.31 3.46
CA ASP A 79 -2.16 12.81 2.10
C ASP A 79 -2.66 11.80 1.09
N PHE A 80 -3.97 11.77 0.91
CA PHE A 80 -4.60 10.82 0.00
C PHE A 80 -4.42 11.22 -1.46
N THR A 81 -4.12 12.48 -1.74
CA THR A 81 -3.78 12.90 -3.10
C THR A 81 -2.47 12.26 -3.54
N ALA A 82 -1.46 12.27 -2.66
CA ALA A 82 -0.20 11.60 -2.96
C ALA A 82 -0.41 10.10 -3.14
N LEU A 83 -1.27 9.51 -2.32
CA LEU A 83 -1.56 8.08 -2.40
C LEU A 83 -2.14 7.72 -3.78
N GLU A 84 -3.07 8.51 -4.29
CA GLU A 84 -3.66 8.23 -5.61
C GLU A 84 -2.64 8.45 -6.72
N ARG A 85 -1.77 9.44 -6.59
CA ARG A 85 -0.69 9.63 -7.58
C ARG A 85 0.26 8.43 -7.60
N LEU A 86 0.61 7.91 -6.43
CA LEU A 86 1.44 6.72 -6.34
C LEU A 86 0.73 5.52 -6.96
N ARG A 87 -0.57 5.37 -6.71
CA ARG A 87 -1.37 4.28 -7.27
C ARG A 87 -1.37 4.35 -8.80
N ASP A 88 -1.40 5.56 -9.34
CA ASP A 88 -1.35 5.78 -10.79
C ASP A 88 0.05 5.62 -11.37
N GLY A 89 1.04 5.36 -10.55
CA GLY A 89 2.42 5.17 -10.99
C GLY A 89 3.19 6.46 -11.20
N LYS A 90 2.70 7.58 -10.67
CA LYS A 90 3.35 8.89 -10.85
C LYS A 90 4.39 9.12 -9.77
N ARG A 91 5.43 8.32 -9.81
CA ARG A 91 6.47 8.31 -8.78
C ARG A 91 7.34 9.56 -8.80
N ASP A 92 7.40 10.24 -9.94
CA ASP A 92 8.16 11.48 -10.10
C ASP A 92 7.40 12.74 -9.69
N HIS A 93 6.11 12.59 -9.36
CA HIS A 93 5.31 13.72 -8.90
C HIS A 93 5.90 14.25 -7.59
N PRO A 94 6.10 15.58 -7.46
CA PRO A 94 6.74 16.14 -6.26
C PRO A 94 6.09 15.71 -4.95
N ARG A 95 4.77 15.61 -4.94
CA ARG A 95 4.01 15.23 -3.76
C ARG A 95 4.28 13.79 -3.34
N VAL A 96 4.54 12.92 -4.31
CA VAL A 96 4.91 11.52 -4.05
C VAL A 96 6.37 11.43 -3.65
N LYS A 97 7.21 12.13 -4.40
CA LYS A 97 8.66 12.08 -4.20
C LYS A 97 9.06 12.50 -2.78
N ARG A 98 8.36 13.46 -2.19
CA ARG A 98 8.69 13.91 -0.83
C ARG A 98 8.56 12.79 0.20
N PHE A 99 7.62 11.85 0.00
CA PHE A 99 7.47 10.72 0.93
C PHE A 99 8.59 9.70 0.74
N PHE A 100 9.04 9.49 -0.49
CA PHE A 100 10.20 8.63 -0.73
C PHE A 100 11.44 9.24 -0.11
N ASP A 101 11.66 10.54 -0.29
CA ASP A 101 12.80 11.23 0.29
C ASP A 101 12.78 11.17 1.81
N HIS A 102 11.60 11.33 2.40
CA HIS A 102 11.41 11.26 3.85
C HIS A 102 11.85 9.90 4.40
N LEU A 103 11.62 8.83 3.65
CA LEU A 103 11.98 7.47 4.05
C LEU A 103 13.38 7.07 3.59
N GLY A 104 14.08 7.96 2.89
CA GLY A 104 15.39 7.63 2.34
C GLY A 104 15.33 6.65 1.17
N LEU A 105 14.21 6.61 0.46
CA LEU A 105 14.01 5.70 -0.67
C LEU A 105 14.16 6.45 -1.98
N ASN A 106 14.50 5.71 -3.02
CA ASN A 106 14.61 6.24 -4.37
C ASN A 106 13.28 6.06 -5.09
N SER A 107 12.66 7.16 -5.52
CA SER A 107 11.38 7.12 -6.23
C SER A 107 11.52 6.83 -7.72
N ALA A 108 12.71 6.98 -8.26
CA ALA A 108 12.95 6.79 -9.70
C ALA A 108 13.01 5.28 -10.12
#